data_368cf4c9ff34e4d96a70648c296feee5
#
_entry.id   368cf4c9ff34e4d96a70648c296feee5
#
_cell.length_a   1.000
_cell.length_b   1.000
_cell.length_c   1.000
_cell.angle_alpha   90.00
_cell.angle_beta   90.00
_cell.angle_gamma   90.00
#
_symmetry.space_group_name_H-M   'P 1'
#
loop_
_entity.id
_entity.type
_entity.pdbx_description
1 polymer ?
#
loop_
_entity_poly.entity_id
_entity_poly.type
_entity_poly.pdbx_seq_one_letter_code
_entity_poly.pdbx_strand_id
1 'polypeptide(L)'
;AYIPEILHRCVEELQNAYSKVLESEGFKQEFHQLLRDYVGRPSPLYLANRLSKKYGCKIYLKREDLNHTGAHKINNAIGQVLLAKRMGKKRIIAETGAGQHGVATATVCALMNMQCIVYMGKTDVERQHINVEKMKMLGAEVRPVTSGNMTLKDATNEAIRDWCCHPADTYYVIGSTVGPHPY
;
A
#
# COMPACT_ATOMS: atom_id res chain seq x y z
N ALA A 1 -9.60 -3.62 -19.75
CA ALA A 1 -8.36 -3.31 -19.05
C ALA A 1 -7.20 -4.07 -19.70
N TYR A 2 -6.05 -3.44 -19.84
CA TYR A 2 -4.83 -4.07 -20.38
C TYR A 2 -4.12 -4.79 -19.24
N ILE A 3 -4.57 -6.00 -18.92
CA ILE A 3 -3.99 -6.89 -17.91
C ILE A 3 -3.76 -8.28 -18.53
N PRO A 4 -2.82 -9.06 -17.99
CA PRO A 4 -2.69 -10.47 -18.37
C PRO A 4 -4.03 -11.21 -18.21
N GLU A 5 -4.37 -12.05 -19.18
CA GLU A 5 -5.67 -12.76 -19.21
C GLU A 5 -5.92 -13.57 -17.93
N ILE A 6 -4.88 -14.19 -17.41
CA ILE A 6 -4.94 -14.99 -16.17
C ILE A 6 -5.42 -14.17 -14.95
N LEU A 7 -5.26 -12.84 -14.96
CA LEU A 7 -5.68 -11.94 -13.88
C LEU A 7 -7.12 -11.43 -14.03
N HIS A 8 -7.80 -11.71 -15.13
CA HIS A 8 -9.20 -11.27 -15.33
C HIS A 8 -10.10 -11.72 -14.19
N ARG A 9 -9.99 -12.99 -13.80
CA ARG A 9 -10.75 -13.53 -12.67
C ARG A 9 -10.47 -12.78 -11.36
N CYS A 10 -9.21 -12.43 -11.08
CA CYS A 10 -8.85 -11.68 -9.87
C CYS A 10 -9.48 -10.29 -9.86
N VAL A 11 -9.53 -9.62 -11.01
CA VAL A 11 -10.15 -8.30 -11.16
C VAL A 11 -11.67 -8.38 -11.04
N GLU A 12 -12.31 -9.41 -11.58
CA GLU A 12 -13.74 -9.67 -11.41
C GLU A 12 -14.10 -9.97 -9.93
N GLU A 13 -13.29 -10.79 -9.26
CA GLU A 13 -13.43 -11.03 -7.81
C GLU A 13 -13.33 -9.73 -7.02
N LEU A 14 -12.37 -8.87 -7.36
CA LEU A 14 -12.20 -7.56 -6.74
C LEU A 14 -13.41 -6.65 -7.01
N GLN A 15 -13.90 -6.58 -8.23
CA GLN A 15 -15.08 -5.78 -8.61
C GLN A 15 -16.34 -6.22 -7.84
N ASN A 16 -16.53 -7.53 -7.72
CA ASN A 16 -17.62 -8.08 -6.93
C ASN A 16 -17.47 -7.78 -5.43
N ALA A 17 -16.26 -7.85 -4.90
CA ALA A 17 -15.97 -7.49 -3.51
C ALA A 17 -16.14 -5.99 -3.28
N TYR A 18 -15.72 -5.15 -4.21
CA TYR A 18 -15.87 -3.71 -4.14
C TYR A 18 -17.33 -3.32 -3.90
N SER A 19 -18.25 -3.80 -4.72
CA SER A 19 -19.68 -3.47 -4.59
C SER A 19 -20.36 -4.08 -3.35
N LYS A 20 -19.90 -5.24 -2.87
CA LYS A 20 -20.55 -5.95 -1.75
C LYS A 20 -19.91 -5.66 -0.40
N VAL A 21 -18.58 -5.60 -0.35
CA VAL A 21 -17.82 -5.47 0.90
C VAL A 21 -17.64 -4.00 1.29
N LEU A 22 -17.17 -3.16 0.36
CA LEU A 22 -16.93 -1.73 0.66
C LEU A 22 -18.20 -0.98 1.03
N GLU A 23 -19.33 -1.37 0.46
CA GLU A 23 -20.63 -0.76 0.79
C GLU A 23 -21.22 -1.29 2.10
N SER A 24 -20.68 -2.37 2.67
CA SER A 24 -21.18 -2.92 3.93
C SER A 24 -20.85 -2.01 5.12
N GLU A 25 -21.82 -1.82 6.00
CA GLU A 25 -21.63 -1.00 7.23
C GLU A 25 -20.51 -1.56 8.12
N GLY A 26 -20.36 -2.87 8.21
CA GLY A 26 -19.29 -3.50 8.99
C GLY A 26 -17.89 -3.18 8.47
N PHE A 27 -17.71 -3.10 7.14
CA PHE A 27 -16.43 -2.69 6.56
C PHE A 27 -16.16 -1.19 6.82
N LYS A 28 -17.16 -0.34 6.57
CA LYS A 28 -17.05 1.12 6.78
C LYS A 28 -16.68 1.45 8.22
N GLN A 29 -17.36 0.81 9.17
CA GLN A 29 -17.10 1.01 10.60
C GLN A 29 -15.67 0.58 10.98
N GLU A 30 -15.24 -0.63 10.61
CA GLU A 30 -13.89 -1.13 10.90
C GLU A 30 -12.83 -0.24 10.21
N PHE A 31 -13.03 0.12 8.96
CA PHE A 31 -12.11 1.00 8.23
C PHE A 31 -11.98 2.38 8.88
N HIS A 32 -13.10 3.03 9.22
CA HIS A 32 -13.07 4.33 9.91
C HIS A 32 -12.46 4.23 11.30
N GLN A 33 -12.71 3.16 12.04
CA GLN A 33 -12.07 2.91 13.33
C GLN A 33 -10.56 2.79 13.17
N LEU A 34 -10.08 2.00 12.22
CA LEU A 34 -8.65 1.84 11.95
C LEU A 34 -8.01 3.16 11.51
N LEU A 35 -8.68 3.95 10.67
CA LEU A 35 -8.19 5.26 10.28
C LEU A 35 -8.03 6.20 11.49
N ARG A 36 -8.98 6.20 12.42
CA ARG A 36 -8.97 7.05 13.61
C ARG A 36 -7.96 6.55 14.64
N ASP A 37 -8.06 5.28 15.03
CA ASP A 37 -7.41 4.76 16.23
C ASP A 37 -6.00 4.22 15.95
N TYR A 38 -5.74 3.76 14.72
CA TYR A 38 -4.44 3.20 14.33
C TYR A 38 -3.63 4.12 13.43
N VAL A 39 -4.25 4.74 12.43
CA VAL A 39 -3.56 5.64 11.50
C VAL A 39 -3.37 7.04 12.07
N GLY A 40 -4.31 7.52 12.90
CA GLY A 40 -4.29 8.86 13.47
C GLY A 40 -4.98 9.91 12.60
N ARG A 41 -6.04 9.51 11.89
CA ARG A 41 -6.85 10.43 11.05
C ARG A 41 -8.00 11.05 11.85
N PRO A 42 -8.41 12.28 11.51
CA PRO A 42 -7.86 13.14 10.47
C PRO A 42 -6.52 13.75 10.87
N SER A 43 -5.53 13.76 9.95
CA SER A 43 -4.26 14.45 10.20
C SER A 43 -4.46 15.96 10.28
N PRO A 44 -3.67 16.69 11.10
CA PRO A 44 -3.83 18.13 11.29
C PRO A 44 -3.63 18.94 10.00
N LEU A 45 -4.33 20.05 9.91
CA LEU A 45 -4.08 21.13 8.96
C LEU A 45 -3.38 22.28 9.70
N TYR A 46 -2.07 22.42 9.50
CA TYR A 46 -1.21 23.34 10.23
C TYR A 46 -0.93 24.61 9.43
N LEU A 47 -1.21 25.81 9.99
CA LEU A 47 -0.83 27.06 9.38
C LEU A 47 0.67 27.33 9.59
N ALA A 48 1.43 27.32 8.51
CA ALA A 48 2.87 27.59 8.51
C ALA A 48 3.15 29.11 8.55
N ASN A 49 3.05 29.72 9.72
CA ASN A 49 3.12 31.19 9.90
C ASN A 49 4.37 31.83 9.29
N ARG A 50 5.55 31.22 9.48
CA ARG A 50 6.81 31.76 8.93
C ARG A 50 6.84 31.74 7.41
N LEU A 51 6.37 30.64 6.79
CA LEU A 51 6.25 30.53 5.33
C LEU A 51 5.20 31.50 4.80
N SER A 52 4.05 31.57 5.47
CA SER A 52 2.98 32.51 5.10
C SER A 52 3.45 33.97 5.08
N LYS A 53 4.20 34.38 6.10
CA LYS A 53 4.80 35.71 6.16
C LYS A 53 5.85 35.92 5.05
N LYS A 54 6.69 34.93 4.79
CA LYS A 54 7.74 35.01 3.77
C LYS A 54 7.17 35.17 2.36
N TYR A 55 6.08 34.51 2.04
CA TYR A 55 5.49 34.47 0.69
C TYR A 55 4.24 35.37 0.54
N GLY A 56 3.82 36.06 1.59
CA GLY A 56 2.69 36.99 1.54
C GLY A 56 1.32 36.34 1.34
N CYS A 57 1.17 35.06 1.62
CA CYS A 57 -0.08 34.27 1.48
C CYS A 57 -0.23 33.26 2.62
N LYS A 58 -1.45 32.81 2.87
CA LYS A 58 -1.71 31.75 3.87
C LYS A 58 -1.27 30.39 3.33
N ILE A 59 -0.28 29.79 3.95
CA ILE A 59 0.24 28.45 3.60
C ILE A 59 -0.15 27.48 4.70
N TYR A 60 -0.92 26.45 4.34
CA TYR A 60 -1.31 25.37 5.22
C TYR A 60 -0.61 24.07 4.84
N LEU A 61 -0.17 23.33 5.83
CA LEU A 61 0.43 21.99 5.67
C LEU A 61 -0.57 20.95 6.13
N LYS A 62 -0.99 20.07 5.23
CA LYS A 62 -1.71 18.86 5.58
C LYS A 62 -0.70 17.83 6.09
N ARG A 63 -0.70 17.58 7.39
CA ARG A 63 0.37 16.87 8.10
C ARG A 63 0.20 15.34 8.01
N GLU A 64 0.30 14.79 6.79
CA GLU A 64 0.28 13.33 6.57
C GLU A 64 1.54 12.62 7.09
N ASP A 65 2.58 13.37 7.40
CA ASP A 65 3.78 12.92 8.10
C ASP A 65 3.52 12.50 9.57
N LEU A 66 2.40 12.93 10.15
CA LEU A 66 1.97 12.54 11.49
C LEU A 66 1.13 11.26 11.52
N ASN A 67 0.75 10.72 10.38
CA ASN A 67 0.11 9.42 10.32
C ASN A 67 1.06 8.32 10.81
N HIS A 68 0.51 7.22 11.32
CA HIS A 68 1.29 6.03 11.60
C HIS A 68 2.11 5.61 10.36
N THR A 69 3.36 5.23 10.53
CA THR A 69 4.41 5.03 9.51
C THR A 69 5.06 6.30 8.95
N GLY A 70 4.62 7.51 9.34
CA GLY A 70 5.24 8.78 8.96
C GLY A 70 4.93 9.24 7.53
N ALA A 71 3.89 8.70 6.88
CA ALA A 71 3.53 9.07 5.51
C ALA A 71 2.06 8.76 5.19
N HIS A 72 1.59 9.26 4.03
CA HIS A 72 0.21 9.08 3.56
C HIS A 72 -0.12 7.66 3.09
N LYS A 73 0.87 6.84 2.77
CA LYS A 73 0.67 5.50 2.18
C LYS A 73 -0.13 4.54 3.05
N ILE A 74 -0.10 4.71 4.36
CA ILE A 74 -0.88 3.89 5.30
C ILE A 74 -2.39 3.99 5.04
N ASN A 75 -2.90 5.14 4.59
CA ASN A 75 -4.32 5.34 4.28
C ASN A 75 -4.81 4.38 3.18
N ASN A 76 -4.00 4.23 2.13
CA ASN A 76 -4.27 3.33 1.03
C ASN A 76 -4.09 1.87 1.45
N ALA A 77 -2.97 1.56 2.08
CA ALA A 77 -2.63 0.19 2.47
C ALA A 77 -3.70 -0.43 3.39
N ILE A 78 -4.20 0.34 4.37
CA ILE A 78 -5.18 -0.19 5.34
C ILE A 78 -6.50 -0.56 4.67
N GLY A 79 -6.97 0.24 3.69
CA GLY A 79 -8.18 -0.05 2.94
C GLY A 79 -8.05 -1.31 2.08
N GLN A 80 -6.96 -1.40 1.32
CA GLN A 80 -6.72 -2.54 0.43
C GLN A 80 -6.48 -3.85 1.20
N VAL A 81 -5.68 -3.84 2.26
CA VAL A 81 -5.41 -5.07 3.05
C VAL A 81 -6.66 -5.52 3.81
N LEU A 82 -7.45 -4.59 4.35
CA LEU A 82 -8.73 -4.92 4.98
C LEU A 82 -9.70 -5.57 3.96
N LEU A 83 -9.78 -5.02 2.75
CA LEU A 83 -10.58 -5.60 1.67
C LEU A 83 -10.08 -7.00 1.30
N ALA A 84 -8.78 -7.15 1.10
CA ALA A 84 -8.16 -8.44 0.80
C ALA A 84 -8.49 -9.51 1.87
N LYS A 85 -8.41 -9.13 3.15
CA LYS A 85 -8.79 -10.00 4.28
C LYS A 85 -10.26 -10.41 4.21
N ARG A 86 -11.17 -9.47 3.91
CA ARG A 86 -12.61 -9.75 3.74
C ARG A 86 -12.91 -10.61 2.51
N MET A 87 -12.06 -10.54 1.49
CA MET A 87 -12.11 -11.42 0.32
C MET A 87 -11.57 -12.84 0.60
N GLY A 88 -11.02 -13.10 1.79
CA GLY A 88 -10.42 -14.38 2.16
C GLY A 88 -9.03 -14.61 1.59
N LYS A 89 -8.37 -13.57 1.06
CA LYS A 89 -6.98 -13.66 0.60
C LYS A 89 -6.04 -13.86 1.79
N LYS A 90 -5.00 -14.65 1.58
CA LYS A 90 -4.04 -15.01 2.65
C LYS A 90 -2.68 -14.34 2.48
N ARG A 91 -2.38 -13.94 1.26
CA ARG A 91 -1.08 -13.45 0.85
C ARG A 91 -1.21 -12.07 0.21
N ILE A 92 -0.41 -11.14 0.69
CA ILE A 92 -0.32 -9.76 0.16
C ILE A 92 1.01 -9.61 -0.54
N ILE A 93 0.99 -9.04 -1.73
CA ILE A 93 2.18 -8.56 -2.42
C ILE A 93 2.09 -7.06 -2.67
N ALA A 94 3.23 -6.39 -2.69
CA ALA A 94 3.34 -4.97 -3.03
C ALA A 94 4.66 -4.70 -3.75
N GLU A 95 4.69 -3.65 -4.55
CA GLU A 95 5.90 -3.03 -5.06
C GLU A 95 6.29 -1.82 -4.20
N THR A 96 7.56 -1.47 -4.20
CA THR A 96 8.01 -0.22 -3.58
C THR A 96 9.31 0.29 -4.23
N GLY A 97 9.45 1.60 -4.34
CA GLY A 97 10.69 2.27 -4.72
C GLY A 97 11.39 2.84 -3.50
N ALA A 98 10.95 4.01 -3.00
CA ALA A 98 11.51 4.64 -1.80
C ALA A 98 11.24 3.87 -0.48
N GLY A 99 10.43 2.80 -0.52
CA GLY A 99 10.15 1.96 0.64
C GLY A 99 8.91 2.35 1.44
N GLN A 100 8.34 3.52 1.27
CA GLN A 100 7.21 4.00 2.08
C GLN A 100 5.94 3.16 1.88
N HIS A 101 5.64 2.76 0.65
CA HIS A 101 4.50 1.89 0.37
C HIS A 101 4.72 0.49 0.95
N GLY A 102 5.93 -0.06 0.80
CA GLY A 102 6.30 -1.35 1.38
C GLY A 102 6.19 -1.36 2.91
N VAL A 103 6.69 -0.34 3.60
CA VAL A 103 6.55 -0.20 5.05
C VAL A 103 5.09 -0.11 5.47
N ALA A 104 4.27 0.70 4.77
CA ALA A 104 2.85 0.82 5.08
C ALA A 104 2.12 -0.53 4.89
N THR A 105 2.37 -1.23 3.79
CA THR A 105 1.77 -2.54 3.52
C THR A 105 2.22 -3.59 4.55
N ALA A 106 3.52 -3.66 4.86
CA ALA A 106 4.06 -4.56 5.89
C ALA A 106 3.43 -4.29 7.27
N THR A 107 3.26 -3.01 7.64
CA THR A 107 2.64 -2.60 8.90
C THR A 107 1.20 -3.12 9.00
N VAL A 108 0.41 -2.94 7.95
CA VAL A 108 -0.99 -3.38 7.96
C VAL A 108 -1.10 -4.91 7.90
N CYS A 109 -0.21 -5.57 7.16
CA CYS A 109 -0.16 -7.03 7.13
C CYS A 109 0.19 -7.61 8.50
N ALA A 110 1.14 -7.01 9.22
CA ALA A 110 1.46 -7.39 10.60
C ALA A 110 0.25 -7.21 11.53
N LEU A 111 -0.45 -6.07 11.44
CA LEU A 111 -1.67 -5.81 12.21
C LEU A 111 -2.76 -6.86 11.95
N MET A 112 -2.94 -7.28 10.70
CA MET A 112 -4.01 -8.17 10.27
C MET A 112 -3.61 -9.66 10.23
N ASN A 113 -2.36 -9.99 10.63
CA ASN A 113 -1.77 -11.33 10.60
C ASN A 113 -1.84 -11.95 9.19
N MET A 114 -1.38 -11.21 8.18
CA MET A 114 -1.34 -11.66 6.78
C MET A 114 0.11 -11.79 6.28
N GLN A 115 0.36 -12.78 5.44
CA GLN A 115 1.66 -12.91 4.77
C GLN A 115 1.90 -11.70 3.87
N CYS A 116 3.10 -11.12 3.94
CA CYS A 116 3.48 -9.94 3.16
C CYS A 116 4.78 -10.16 2.41
N ILE A 117 4.76 -9.92 1.11
CA ILE A 117 5.95 -9.95 0.25
C ILE A 117 6.05 -8.61 -0.47
N VAL A 118 7.21 -7.96 -0.36
CA VAL A 118 7.45 -6.66 -0.98
C VAL A 118 8.57 -6.77 -2.00
N TYR A 119 8.26 -6.44 -3.25
CA TYR A 119 9.21 -6.35 -4.34
C TYR A 119 9.85 -4.97 -4.37
N MET A 120 11.17 -4.92 -4.41
CA MET A 120 11.93 -3.66 -4.41
C MET A 120 13.15 -3.80 -5.30
N GLY A 121 13.41 -2.82 -6.17
CA GLY A 121 14.60 -2.83 -7.00
C GLY A 121 15.88 -2.89 -6.16
N LYS A 122 16.87 -3.69 -6.56
CA LYS A 122 18.13 -3.87 -5.79
C LYS A 122 18.81 -2.54 -5.50
N THR A 123 18.83 -1.62 -6.47
CA THR A 123 19.39 -0.27 -6.28
C THR A 123 18.63 0.52 -5.18
N ASP A 124 17.32 0.37 -5.12
CA ASP A 124 16.48 1.03 -4.11
C ASP A 124 16.65 0.37 -2.74
N VAL A 125 16.81 -0.97 -2.67
CA VAL A 125 17.13 -1.71 -1.43
C VAL A 125 18.39 -1.15 -0.77
N GLU A 126 19.44 -0.92 -1.55
CA GLU A 126 20.70 -0.38 -1.06
C GLU A 126 20.56 1.07 -0.56
N ARG A 127 19.84 1.91 -1.31
CA ARG A 127 19.60 3.32 -0.95
C ARG A 127 18.70 3.51 0.24
N GLN A 128 17.71 2.63 0.42
CA GLN A 128 16.62 2.74 1.39
C GLN A 128 16.66 1.62 2.44
N HIS A 129 17.85 1.19 2.84
CA HIS A 129 18.05 0.06 3.76
C HIS A 129 17.26 0.18 5.07
N ILE A 130 17.08 1.40 5.60
CA ILE A 130 16.29 1.65 6.82
C ILE A 130 14.82 1.20 6.63
N ASN A 131 14.23 1.47 5.48
CA ASN A 131 12.87 1.02 5.19
C ASN A 131 12.81 -0.50 4.98
N VAL A 132 13.85 -1.08 4.39
CA VAL A 132 13.98 -2.55 4.25
C VAL A 132 14.01 -3.22 5.63
N GLU A 133 14.81 -2.72 6.56
CA GLU A 133 14.86 -3.25 7.92
C GLU A 133 13.51 -3.10 8.65
N LYS A 134 12.83 -1.96 8.51
CA LYS A 134 11.47 -1.81 9.06
C LYS A 134 10.50 -2.86 8.52
N MET A 135 10.50 -3.13 7.21
CA MET A 135 9.65 -4.15 6.60
C MET A 135 9.96 -5.55 7.15
N LYS A 136 11.23 -5.91 7.28
CA LYS A 136 11.66 -7.19 7.86
C LYS A 136 11.25 -7.32 9.32
N MET A 137 11.44 -6.27 10.14
CA MET A 137 11.02 -6.26 11.54
C MET A 137 9.51 -6.45 11.70
N LEU A 138 8.72 -6.02 10.72
CA LEU A 138 7.27 -6.22 10.65
C LEU A 138 6.87 -7.61 10.11
N GLY A 139 7.85 -8.47 9.82
CA GLY A 139 7.62 -9.83 9.33
C GLY A 139 7.40 -9.94 7.82
N ALA A 140 7.61 -8.86 7.05
CA ALA A 140 7.50 -8.93 5.59
C ALA A 140 8.78 -9.50 4.96
N GLU A 141 8.59 -10.31 3.92
CA GLU A 141 9.67 -10.75 3.03
C GLU A 141 9.96 -9.66 2.00
N VAL A 142 11.17 -9.11 1.98
CA VAL A 142 11.59 -8.15 0.96
C VAL A 142 12.39 -8.90 -0.12
N ARG A 143 11.89 -8.86 -1.36
CA ARG A 143 12.50 -9.51 -2.53
C ARG A 143 13.21 -8.47 -3.40
N PRO A 144 14.56 -8.44 -3.41
CA PRO A 144 15.32 -7.57 -4.29
C PRO A 144 15.14 -8.00 -5.75
N VAL A 145 14.81 -7.05 -6.62
CA VAL A 145 14.68 -7.27 -8.06
C VAL A 145 15.96 -6.84 -8.76
N THR A 146 16.57 -7.76 -9.50
CA THR A 146 17.86 -7.57 -10.20
C THR A 146 17.71 -7.44 -11.71
N SER A 147 16.48 -7.54 -12.25
CA SER A 147 16.19 -7.35 -13.67
C SER A 147 16.11 -5.86 -14.04
N GLY A 148 16.30 -5.56 -15.32
CA GLY A 148 16.17 -4.22 -15.87
C GLY A 148 17.10 -3.19 -15.22
N ASN A 149 16.57 -2.04 -14.85
CA ASN A 149 17.29 -0.97 -14.16
C ASN A 149 17.30 -1.14 -12.63
N MET A 150 16.74 -2.23 -12.12
CA MET A 150 16.66 -2.53 -10.68
C MET A 150 15.95 -1.45 -9.86
N THR A 151 14.89 -0.87 -10.42
CA THR A 151 14.10 0.23 -9.83
C THR A 151 12.62 -0.14 -9.69
N LEU A 152 11.79 0.83 -9.29
CA LEU A 152 10.36 0.65 -9.06
C LEU A 152 9.62 -0.02 -10.24
N LYS A 153 9.94 0.34 -11.50
CA LYS A 153 9.32 -0.27 -12.68
C LYS A 153 9.53 -1.79 -12.71
N ASP A 154 10.75 -2.21 -12.42
CA ASP A 154 11.12 -3.63 -12.44
C ASP A 154 10.50 -4.37 -11.25
N ALA A 155 10.42 -3.71 -10.09
CA ALA A 155 9.71 -4.22 -8.92
C ALA A 155 8.20 -4.43 -9.22
N THR A 156 7.56 -3.50 -9.91
CA THR A 156 6.16 -3.63 -10.37
C THR A 156 6.00 -4.82 -11.31
N ASN A 157 6.90 -5.00 -12.27
CA ASN A 157 6.86 -6.12 -13.20
C ASN A 157 6.97 -7.48 -12.48
N GLU A 158 7.88 -7.58 -11.50
CA GLU A 158 8.03 -8.82 -10.71
C GLU A 158 6.82 -9.07 -9.80
N ALA A 159 6.25 -8.05 -9.20
CA ALA A 159 5.02 -8.19 -8.43
C ALA A 159 3.85 -8.71 -9.29
N ILE A 160 3.71 -8.20 -10.52
CA ILE A 160 2.68 -8.67 -11.47
C ILE A 160 2.95 -10.13 -11.89
N ARG A 161 4.21 -10.51 -12.14
CA ARG A 161 4.57 -11.91 -12.46
C ARG A 161 4.22 -12.85 -11.32
N ASP A 162 4.55 -12.48 -10.10
CA ASP A 162 4.19 -13.26 -8.92
C ASP A 162 2.67 -13.38 -8.77
N TRP A 163 1.94 -12.29 -8.98
CA TRP A 163 0.48 -12.33 -8.94
C TRP A 163 -0.10 -13.29 -9.99
N CYS A 164 0.44 -13.29 -11.21
CA CYS A 164 0.05 -14.24 -12.25
C CYS A 164 0.31 -15.71 -11.87
N CYS A 165 1.35 -15.96 -11.08
CA CYS A 165 1.67 -17.30 -10.59
C CYS A 165 0.77 -17.76 -9.42
N HIS A 166 0.22 -16.83 -8.66
CA HIS A 166 -0.56 -17.12 -7.44
C HIS A 166 -1.89 -16.34 -7.40
N PRO A 167 -2.74 -16.45 -8.44
CA PRO A 167 -3.93 -15.60 -8.57
C PRO A 167 -5.01 -15.88 -7.54
N ALA A 168 -5.09 -17.11 -7.01
CA ALA A 168 -6.19 -17.54 -6.17
C ALA A 168 -6.17 -16.95 -4.75
N ASP A 169 -5.00 -16.90 -4.12
CA ASP A 169 -4.83 -16.56 -2.71
C ASP A 169 -4.12 -15.22 -2.47
N THR A 170 -3.62 -14.60 -3.53
CA THR A 170 -2.83 -13.37 -3.49
C THR A 170 -3.67 -12.15 -3.81
N TYR A 171 -3.45 -11.06 -3.06
CA TYR A 171 -3.93 -9.73 -3.38
C TYR A 171 -2.73 -8.80 -3.60
N TYR A 172 -2.74 -8.08 -4.71
CA TYR A 172 -1.73 -7.08 -5.02
C TYR A 172 -2.16 -5.71 -4.48
N VAL A 173 -1.48 -5.22 -3.47
CA VAL A 173 -1.70 -3.88 -2.90
C VAL A 173 -0.92 -2.87 -3.72
N ILE A 174 -1.62 -2.14 -4.59
CA ILE A 174 -1.02 -1.19 -5.52
C ILE A 174 -0.74 0.14 -4.79
N GLY A 175 0.50 0.63 -4.92
CA GLY A 175 0.97 1.83 -4.24
C GLY A 175 0.68 3.17 -4.94
N SER A 176 0.07 3.14 -6.12
CA SER A 176 -0.19 4.33 -6.94
C SER A 176 -1.55 4.24 -7.64
N THR A 177 -1.87 5.22 -8.49
CA THR A 177 -3.11 5.26 -9.27
C THR A 177 -3.04 4.45 -10.57
N VAL A 178 -1.98 3.67 -10.77
CA VAL A 178 -1.87 2.69 -11.87
C VAL A 178 -2.61 1.42 -11.47
N GLY A 179 -3.23 0.78 -12.43
CA GLY A 179 -3.92 -0.48 -12.20
C GLY A 179 -5.19 -0.58 -13.04
N PRO A 180 -5.72 -1.80 -13.23
CA PRO A 180 -7.01 -1.99 -13.87
C PRO A 180 -8.13 -1.55 -12.91
N HIS A 181 -9.26 -1.10 -13.49
CA HIS A 181 -10.48 -0.96 -12.70
C HIS A 181 -10.85 -2.32 -12.05
N PRO A 182 -11.25 -2.36 -10.77
CA PRO A 182 -11.62 -1.27 -9.87
C PRO A 182 -10.54 -0.86 -8.84
N TYR A 183 -9.25 -1.08 -9.14
CA TYR A 183 -8.17 -0.62 -8.27
C TYR A 183 -8.16 0.89 -8.07
#